data_bb109acab8bb8cdc68b16eae7b04838b
#
_entry.id   bb109acab8bb8cdc68b16eae7b04838b
#
_cell.length_a   1.000
_cell.length_b   1.000
_cell.length_c   1.000
_cell.angle_alpha   90.00
_cell.angle_beta   90.00
_cell.angle_gamma   90.00
#
_symmetry.space_group_name_H-M   'P 1'
#
loop_
_entity.id
_entity.type
_entity.pdbx_description
1 polymer ?
#
loop_
_entity_poly.entity_id
_entity_poly.type
_entity_poly.pdbx_seq_one_letter_code
_entity_poly.pdbx_strand_id
1 'polypeptide(L)'
;MARTAKTLTFVIPAYNMESYLDRCVSSLLSATNTDDIEVLVVDDGSQDGTLEMAQKFEARYPGIVRAIHQENKGHGGAVNTGIAAANGMYVKVVDADDWVDPESLEQVMTVLREEADSTEPIDMLVTNYVYDKVGKRNKHVVNFRHAMKAGERLTWNDLGHFGLAEYILMHALTYRTAVVRESGMQLPEHTFYVDFIYAYQPFPWVKTMKYLDTPFYHYFIGRDGQSVQTDVMIRRVDQLRLVNRCMVRATPECDTVPDGLYRYMIHFLAIESSVASVFMILSRDPENYEKKKDMWDDIKAYSPTIYKDVRKKAMSRALNLRGSIGRFVIRKGYFVAEHVVGFN
;
A
#
# COMPACT_ATOMS: atom_id res chain seq x y z
N MET A 1 -31.70 4.11 15.31
CA MET A 1 -31.80 4.99 14.14
C MET A 1 -30.73 4.52 13.14
N ALA A 2 -31.09 4.30 11.89
CA ALA A 2 -30.11 3.91 10.88
C ALA A 2 -29.04 5.03 10.73
N ARG A 3 -27.77 4.71 10.75
CA ARG A 3 -26.68 5.65 10.50
C ARG A 3 -26.81 6.16 9.06
N THR A 4 -27.04 7.45 8.87
CA THR A 4 -27.09 8.06 7.53
C THR A 4 -25.69 8.28 6.95
N ALA A 5 -24.64 8.22 7.77
CA ALA A 5 -23.24 8.40 7.38
C ALA A 5 -22.55 7.05 7.16
N LYS A 6 -21.74 6.93 6.12
CA LYS A 6 -20.95 5.74 5.83
C LYS A 6 -19.77 5.61 6.80
N THR A 7 -19.59 4.41 7.37
CA THR A 7 -18.45 4.11 8.25
C THR A 7 -17.19 3.83 7.43
N LEU A 8 -17.30 3.00 6.39
CA LEU A 8 -16.16 2.59 5.57
C LEU A 8 -16.46 2.73 4.08
N THR A 9 -15.57 3.38 3.34
CA THR A 9 -15.53 3.35 1.87
C THR A 9 -14.42 2.44 1.41
N PHE A 10 -14.76 1.44 0.61
CA PHE A 10 -13.81 0.70 -0.21
C PHE A 10 -13.64 1.40 -1.56
N VAL A 11 -12.40 1.65 -1.96
CA VAL A 11 -12.04 2.18 -3.28
C VAL A 11 -11.41 1.06 -4.08
N ILE A 12 -12.00 0.72 -5.22
CA ILE A 12 -11.54 -0.34 -6.11
C ILE A 12 -11.08 0.31 -7.42
N PRO A 13 -9.76 0.54 -7.62
CA PRO A 13 -9.23 0.92 -8.93
C PRO A 13 -9.34 -0.27 -9.88
N ALA A 14 -10.02 -0.12 -11.02
CA ALA A 14 -10.28 -1.20 -11.96
C ALA A 14 -9.92 -0.79 -13.40
N TYR A 15 -9.07 -1.57 -14.06
CA TYR A 15 -8.74 -1.44 -15.46
C TYR A 15 -8.59 -2.82 -16.12
N ASN A 16 -9.54 -3.19 -17.00
CA ASN A 16 -9.62 -4.52 -17.63
C ASN A 16 -9.63 -5.65 -16.59
N MET A 17 -10.57 -5.60 -15.65
CA MET A 17 -10.70 -6.52 -14.50
C MET A 17 -12.01 -7.32 -14.50
N GLU A 18 -12.67 -7.48 -15.65
CA GLU A 18 -13.92 -8.23 -15.79
C GLU A 18 -13.88 -9.60 -15.12
N SER A 19 -12.77 -10.34 -15.27
CA SER A 19 -12.62 -11.70 -14.73
C SER A 19 -12.47 -11.77 -13.19
N TYR A 20 -12.20 -10.66 -12.53
CA TYR A 20 -11.86 -10.62 -11.08
C TYR A 20 -12.84 -9.79 -10.25
N LEU A 21 -13.43 -8.77 -10.85
CA LEU A 21 -14.22 -7.75 -10.16
C LEU A 21 -15.41 -8.33 -9.38
N ASP A 22 -16.06 -9.40 -9.88
CA ASP A 22 -17.17 -10.04 -9.20
C ASP A 22 -16.75 -10.58 -7.82
N ARG A 23 -15.62 -11.30 -7.74
CA ARG A 23 -15.08 -11.81 -6.48
C ARG A 23 -14.72 -10.68 -5.53
N CYS A 24 -14.04 -9.66 -6.02
CA CYS A 24 -13.64 -8.50 -5.25
C CYS A 24 -14.86 -7.85 -4.60
N VAL A 25 -15.80 -7.35 -5.39
CA VAL A 25 -16.98 -6.63 -4.91
C VAL A 25 -17.84 -7.51 -4.01
N SER A 26 -18.08 -8.77 -4.38
CA SER A 26 -18.89 -9.71 -3.58
C SER A 26 -18.29 -9.94 -2.20
N SER A 27 -16.96 -9.99 -2.07
CA SER A 27 -16.29 -10.14 -0.76
C SER A 27 -16.51 -8.93 0.15
N LEU A 28 -16.51 -7.71 -0.39
CA LEU A 28 -16.75 -6.47 0.35
C LEU A 28 -18.20 -6.30 0.80
N LEU A 29 -19.12 -6.98 0.13
CA LEU A 29 -20.55 -6.99 0.43
C LEU A 29 -20.97 -8.20 1.30
N SER A 30 -20.01 -9.00 1.78
CA SER A 30 -20.28 -10.19 2.58
C SER A 30 -20.60 -9.91 4.05
N ALA A 31 -20.46 -8.66 4.52
CA ALA A 31 -20.81 -8.27 5.87
C ALA A 31 -22.33 -8.45 6.14
N THR A 32 -22.67 -8.83 7.37
CA THR A 32 -24.06 -9.03 7.81
C THR A 32 -24.89 -7.75 7.66
N ASN A 33 -24.26 -6.59 7.90
CA ASN A 33 -24.86 -5.28 7.66
C ASN A 33 -23.94 -4.44 6.77
N THR A 34 -24.43 -4.05 5.60
CA THR A 34 -23.72 -3.25 4.60
C THR A 34 -24.24 -1.81 4.48
N ASP A 35 -25.22 -1.39 5.28
CA ASP A 35 -25.88 -0.08 5.16
C ASP A 35 -24.89 1.08 5.33
N ASP A 36 -23.87 0.90 6.17
CA ASP A 36 -22.81 1.86 6.46
C ASP A 36 -21.49 1.61 5.70
N ILE A 37 -21.51 0.67 4.74
CA ILE A 37 -20.43 0.44 3.78
C ILE A 37 -20.72 1.20 2.49
N GLU A 38 -19.69 1.76 1.87
CA GLU A 38 -19.68 2.27 0.51
C GLU A 38 -18.60 1.54 -0.30
N VAL A 39 -18.92 1.14 -1.52
CA VAL A 39 -17.99 0.52 -2.45
C VAL A 39 -17.94 1.38 -3.71
N LEU A 40 -16.78 1.99 -3.98
CA LEU A 40 -16.54 2.80 -5.17
C LEU A 40 -15.71 1.98 -6.16
N VAL A 41 -16.32 1.51 -7.23
CA VAL A 41 -15.59 0.89 -8.35
C VAL A 41 -15.21 2.01 -9.32
N VAL A 42 -13.92 2.33 -9.37
CA VAL A 42 -13.39 3.36 -10.28
C VAL A 42 -12.85 2.66 -11.52
N ASP A 43 -13.66 2.64 -12.57
CA ASP A 43 -13.27 2.15 -13.89
C ASP A 43 -12.38 3.17 -14.58
N ASP A 44 -11.11 2.79 -14.80
CA ASP A 44 -10.06 3.63 -15.35
C ASP A 44 -9.96 3.49 -16.88
N GLY A 45 -11.09 3.58 -17.57
CA GLY A 45 -11.17 3.52 -19.05
C GLY A 45 -11.00 2.10 -19.60
N SER A 46 -11.61 1.09 -18.96
CA SER A 46 -11.55 -0.31 -19.39
C SER A 46 -12.12 -0.51 -20.79
N GLN A 47 -11.59 -1.52 -21.49
CA GLN A 47 -12.01 -1.93 -22.83
C GLN A 47 -12.72 -3.29 -22.84
N ASP A 48 -12.86 -3.92 -21.66
CA ASP A 48 -13.60 -5.17 -21.44
C ASP A 48 -14.93 -4.89 -20.70
N GLY A 49 -15.59 -5.91 -20.18
CA GLY A 49 -16.84 -5.79 -19.45
C GLY A 49 -16.76 -5.21 -18.02
N THR A 50 -15.61 -4.67 -17.59
CA THR A 50 -15.39 -4.14 -16.23
C THR A 50 -16.42 -3.07 -15.86
N LEU A 51 -16.61 -2.04 -16.69
CA LEU A 51 -17.56 -0.97 -16.43
C LEU A 51 -19.01 -1.48 -16.37
N GLU A 52 -19.39 -2.34 -17.31
CA GLU A 52 -20.73 -2.92 -17.33
C GLU A 52 -21.00 -3.74 -16.06
N MET A 53 -20.01 -4.49 -15.60
CA MET A 53 -20.11 -5.25 -14.34
C MET A 53 -20.24 -4.33 -13.11
N ALA A 54 -19.45 -3.24 -13.04
CA ALA A 54 -19.57 -2.24 -11.99
C ALA A 54 -20.98 -1.61 -11.95
N GLN A 55 -21.52 -1.26 -13.09
CA GLN A 55 -22.89 -0.72 -13.21
C GLN A 55 -23.99 -1.74 -12.82
N LYS A 56 -23.80 -3.04 -13.09
CA LYS A 56 -24.67 -4.10 -12.61
C LYS A 56 -24.67 -4.19 -11.09
N PHE A 57 -23.50 -4.07 -10.46
CA PHE A 57 -23.40 -4.03 -9.00
C PHE A 57 -24.08 -2.77 -8.43
N GLU A 58 -23.86 -1.60 -9.01
CA GLU A 58 -24.53 -0.36 -8.59
C GLU A 58 -26.06 -0.48 -8.66
N ALA A 59 -26.59 -1.02 -9.75
CA ALA A 59 -28.04 -1.25 -9.91
C ALA A 59 -28.59 -2.26 -8.89
N ARG A 60 -27.81 -3.29 -8.52
CA ARG A 60 -28.20 -4.32 -7.57
C ARG A 60 -28.10 -3.86 -6.11
N TYR A 61 -27.16 -2.96 -5.80
CA TYR A 61 -26.88 -2.47 -4.45
C TYR A 61 -26.92 -0.93 -4.39
N PRO A 62 -28.08 -0.33 -4.66
CA PRO A 62 -28.22 1.14 -4.71
C PRO A 62 -27.90 1.76 -3.35
N GLY A 63 -27.11 2.84 -3.37
CA GLY A 63 -26.65 3.52 -2.15
C GLY A 63 -25.51 2.82 -1.39
N ILE A 64 -25.05 1.65 -1.86
CA ILE A 64 -23.90 0.92 -1.31
C ILE A 64 -22.77 0.88 -2.35
N VAL A 65 -23.05 0.40 -3.56
CA VAL A 65 -22.07 0.38 -4.65
C VAL A 65 -22.31 1.56 -5.59
N ARG A 66 -21.21 2.17 -6.04
CA ARG A 66 -21.22 3.24 -7.04
C ARG A 66 -20.11 2.99 -8.07
N ALA A 67 -20.48 2.99 -9.35
CA ALA A 67 -19.55 2.92 -10.47
C ALA A 67 -19.13 4.34 -10.88
N ILE A 68 -17.83 4.58 -10.97
CA ILE A 68 -17.24 5.84 -11.43
C ILE A 68 -16.39 5.51 -12.66
N HIS A 69 -16.73 6.10 -13.80
CA HIS A 69 -15.94 5.96 -15.02
C HIS A 69 -15.07 7.19 -15.26
N GLN A 70 -13.84 6.98 -15.67
CA GLN A 70 -12.91 8.04 -16.08
C GLN A 70 -12.07 7.63 -17.29
N GLU A 71 -11.48 8.60 -17.97
CA GLU A 71 -10.37 8.32 -18.89
C GLU A 71 -9.19 7.72 -18.12
N ASN A 72 -8.43 6.84 -18.79
CA ASN A 72 -7.34 6.15 -18.14
C ASN A 72 -6.28 7.13 -17.58
N LYS A 73 -6.05 7.05 -16.28
CA LYS A 73 -5.05 7.81 -15.51
C LYS A 73 -4.09 6.90 -14.76
N GLY A 74 -4.22 5.60 -14.95
CA GLY A 74 -3.49 4.57 -14.22
C GLY A 74 -3.99 4.39 -12.79
N HIS A 75 -3.46 3.38 -12.12
CA HIS A 75 -3.87 2.97 -10.78
C HIS A 75 -3.92 4.15 -9.79
N GLY A 76 -2.88 4.97 -9.73
CA GLY A 76 -2.82 6.14 -8.85
C GLY A 76 -3.94 7.15 -9.12
N GLY A 77 -4.26 7.42 -10.39
CA GLY A 77 -5.34 8.32 -10.78
C GLY A 77 -6.71 7.79 -10.37
N ALA A 78 -6.95 6.48 -10.52
CA ALA A 78 -8.19 5.84 -10.07
C ALA A 78 -8.34 5.87 -8.54
N VAL A 79 -7.26 5.61 -7.79
CA VAL A 79 -7.27 5.75 -6.33
C VAL A 79 -7.55 7.19 -5.89
N ASN A 80 -6.92 8.19 -6.52
CA ASN A 80 -7.17 9.61 -6.23
C ASN A 80 -8.64 9.96 -6.42
N THR A 81 -9.25 9.52 -7.53
CA THR A 81 -10.68 9.74 -7.81
C THR A 81 -11.56 9.09 -6.75
N GLY A 82 -11.25 7.85 -6.37
CA GLY A 82 -12.00 7.14 -5.34
C GLY A 82 -11.91 7.82 -3.96
N ILE A 83 -10.72 8.24 -3.53
CA ILE A 83 -10.53 8.95 -2.26
C ILE A 83 -11.26 10.31 -2.26
N ALA A 84 -11.24 11.04 -3.37
CA ALA A 84 -11.97 12.29 -3.50
C ALA A 84 -13.49 12.08 -3.39
N ALA A 85 -14.00 10.97 -3.93
CA ALA A 85 -15.41 10.63 -3.96
C ALA A 85 -15.92 9.90 -2.69
N ALA A 86 -15.02 9.42 -1.81
CA ALA A 86 -15.35 8.63 -0.63
C ALA A 86 -16.21 9.42 0.38
N ASN A 87 -17.28 8.80 0.90
CA ASN A 87 -18.15 9.37 1.92
C ASN A 87 -17.97 8.71 3.30
N GLY A 88 -17.25 7.60 3.36
CA GLY A 88 -16.96 6.89 4.61
C GLY A 88 -16.04 7.69 5.52
N MET A 89 -16.26 7.54 6.82
CA MET A 89 -15.35 8.08 7.82
C MET A 89 -13.95 7.48 7.67
N TYR A 90 -13.91 6.21 7.26
CA TYR A 90 -12.69 5.48 6.93
C TYR A 90 -12.66 5.12 5.45
N VAL A 91 -11.47 4.97 4.90
CA VAL A 91 -11.22 4.57 3.50
C VAL A 91 -10.19 3.45 3.44
N LYS A 92 -10.45 2.45 2.60
CA LYS A 92 -9.52 1.38 2.27
C LYS A 92 -9.49 1.17 0.77
N VAL A 93 -8.29 1.10 0.20
CA VAL A 93 -8.10 0.68 -1.20
C VAL A 93 -8.03 -0.84 -1.25
N VAL A 94 -8.74 -1.42 -2.23
CA VAL A 94 -8.71 -2.86 -2.54
C VAL A 94 -8.53 -3.00 -4.04
N ASP A 95 -7.46 -3.67 -4.46
CA ASP A 95 -7.20 -3.91 -5.88
C ASP A 95 -8.27 -4.85 -6.47
N ALA A 96 -8.69 -4.61 -7.70
CA ALA A 96 -9.83 -5.29 -8.31
C ALA A 96 -9.63 -6.81 -8.52
N ASP A 97 -8.38 -7.30 -8.46
CA ASP A 97 -8.03 -8.72 -8.50
C ASP A 97 -7.91 -9.39 -7.13
N ASP A 98 -8.02 -8.60 -6.05
CA ASP A 98 -7.92 -9.02 -4.66
C ASP A 98 -9.31 -9.16 -4.00
N TRP A 99 -9.35 -9.61 -2.75
CA TRP A 99 -10.59 -9.73 -1.96
C TRP A 99 -10.33 -9.67 -0.46
N VAL A 100 -11.39 -9.60 0.33
CA VAL A 100 -11.30 -9.65 1.78
C VAL A 100 -11.93 -10.93 2.34
N ASP A 101 -11.45 -11.35 3.52
CA ASP A 101 -12.04 -12.47 4.26
C ASP A 101 -13.34 -12.02 4.95
N PRO A 102 -14.46 -12.76 4.79
CA PRO A 102 -15.75 -12.35 5.34
C PRO A 102 -15.80 -12.26 6.88
N GLU A 103 -15.15 -13.21 7.60
CA GLU A 103 -15.14 -13.18 9.07
C GLU A 103 -14.29 -12.01 9.59
N SER A 104 -13.18 -11.74 8.92
CA SER A 104 -12.32 -10.61 9.22
C SER A 104 -13.02 -9.28 8.89
N LEU A 105 -13.83 -9.22 7.83
CA LEU A 105 -14.62 -8.04 7.50
C LEU A 105 -15.59 -7.66 8.63
N GLU A 106 -16.28 -8.63 9.24
CA GLU A 106 -17.14 -8.38 10.39
C GLU A 106 -16.36 -7.80 11.59
N GLN A 107 -15.18 -8.34 11.87
CA GLN A 107 -14.31 -7.85 12.94
C GLN A 107 -13.85 -6.41 12.67
N VAL A 108 -13.42 -6.12 11.44
CA VAL A 108 -13.00 -4.78 11.00
C VAL A 108 -14.17 -3.79 11.12
N MET A 109 -15.35 -4.15 10.62
CA MET A 109 -16.54 -3.29 10.70
C MET A 109 -16.97 -3.03 12.14
N THR A 110 -16.85 -4.03 13.03
CA THR A 110 -17.14 -3.85 14.47
C THR A 110 -16.22 -2.78 15.06
N VAL A 111 -14.89 -2.91 14.86
CA VAL A 111 -13.91 -1.93 15.36
C VAL A 111 -14.15 -0.53 14.77
N LEU A 112 -14.39 -0.43 13.44
CA LEU A 112 -14.58 0.87 12.80
C LEU A 112 -15.89 1.54 13.21
N ARG A 113 -16.95 0.78 13.50
CA ARG A 113 -18.22 1.32 14.04
C ARG A 113 -18.03 1.86 15.45
N GLU A 114 -17.32 1.14 16.31
CA GLU A 114 -16.98 1.61 17.66
C GLU A 114 -16.18 2.90 17.61
N GLU A 115 -15.17 2.96 16.74
CA GLU A 115 -14.35 4.16 16.56
C GLU A 115 -15.13 5.32 15.95
N ALA A 116 -16.08 5.06 15.06
CA ALA A 116 -16.91 6.11 14.48
C ALA A 116 -17.94 6.68 15.47
N ASP A 117 -18.25 5.98 16.57
CA ASP A 117 -19.05 6.49 17.70
C ASP A 117 -18.20 7.14 18.79
N SER A 118 -16.87 7.01 18.68
CA SER A 118 -15.90 7.59 19.64
C SER A 118 -15.79 9.10 19.48
N THR A 119 -15.58 9.82 20.58
CA THR A 119 -15.22 11.24 20.57
C THR A 119 -13.80 11.49 20.02
N GLU A 120 -12.96 10.48 20.07
CA GLU A 120 -11.58 10.53 19.57
C GLU A 120 -11.31 9.30 18.70
N PRO A 121 -11.81 9.26 17.45
CA PRO A 121 -11.63 8.12 16.57
C PRO A 121 -10.16 7.95 16.19
N ILE A 122 -9.73 6.69 15.97
CA ILE A 122 -8.39 6.42 15.48
C ILE A 122 -8.18 6.97 14.07
N ASP A 123 -6.94 7.28 13.75
CA ASP A 123 -6.53 7.77 12.42
C ASP A 123 -6.25 6.64 11.43
N MET A 124 -5.87 5.46 11.95
CA MET A 124 -5.45 4.32 11.13
C MET A 124 -5.78 3.00 11.82
N LEU A 125 -6.38 2.06 11.09
CA LEU A 125 -6.48 0.66 11.48
C LEU A 125 -5.50 -0.16 10.64
N VAL A 126 -4.70 -0.99 11.30
CA VAL A 126 -3.77 -1.94 10.65
C VAL A 126 -4.31 -3.35 10.83
N THR A 127 -4.35 -4.13 9.76
CA THR A 127 -4.77 -5.54 9.76
C THR A 127 -3.69 -6.40 9.11
N ASN A 128 -3.77 -7.72 9.27
CA ASN A 128 -2.92 -8.64 8.51
C ASN A 128 -3.41 -8.76 7.07
N TYR A 129 -2.51 -9.22 6.21
CA TYR A 129 -2.86 -9.62 4.86
C TYR A 129 -2.23 -10.97 4.50
N VAL A 130 -2.77 -11.60 3.48
CA VAL A 130 -2.44 -12.96 3.08
C VAL A 130 -1.94 -12.94 1.66
N TYR A 131 -0.75 -13.49 1.40
CA TYR A 131 -0.32 -13.81 0.05
C TYR A 131 -1.06 -15.06 -0.44
N ASP A 132 -1.96 -14.88 -1.40
CA ASP A 132 -2.73 -15.95 -2.03
C ASP A 132 -2.14 -16.26 -3.40
N LYS A 133 -1.26 -17.27 -3.46
CA LYS A 133 -0.53 -17.62 -4.69
C LYS A 133 -1.30 -18.61 -5.54
N VAL A 134 -1.39 -18.34 -6.85
CA VAL A 134 -1.97 -19.26 -7.84
C VAL A 134 -1.35 -20.65 -7.70
N GLY A 135 -2.19 -21.67 -7.54
CA GLY A 135 -1.78 -23.09 -7.48
C GLY A 135 -1.08 -23.53 -6.19
N LYS A 136 -0.94 -22.66 -5.18
CA LYS A 136 -0.37 -23.05 -3.87
C LYS A 136 -1.47 -23.15 -2.80
N ARG A 137 -1.49 -24.27 -2.05
CA ARG A 137 -2.43 -24.47 -0.93
C ARG A 137 -2.01 -23.72 0.35
N ASN A 138 -0.70 -23.54 0.56
CA ASN A 138 -0.18 -22.87 1.75
C ASN A 138 -0.18 -21.36 1.54
N LYS A 139 -1.02 -20.67 2.31
CA LYS A 139 -1.10 -19.23 2.34
C LYS A 139 -0.08 -18.67 3.33
N HIS A 140 0.56 -17.56 2.99
CA HIS A 140 1.47 -16.87 3.90
C HIS A 140 0.79 -15.62 4.46
N VAL A 141 0.59 -15.60 5.78
CA VAL A 141 0.01 -14.45 6.49
C VAL A 141 1.12 -13.51 6.93
N VAL A 142 1.07 -12.28 6.48
CA VAL A 142 1.89 -11.19 7.00
C VAL A 142 1.17 -10.57 8.18
N ASN A 143 1.81 -10.58 9.36
CA ASN A 143 1.26 -10.04 10.58
C ASN A 143 2.28 -9.13 11.29
N PHE A 144 1.79 -8.29 12.20
CA PHE A 144 2.60 -7.29 12.90
C PHE A 144 2.64 -7.49 14.41
N ARG A 145 2.30 -8.69 14.93
CA ARG A 145 2.19 -9.04 16.37
C ARG A 145 3.41 -8.67 17.20
N HIS A 146 4.61 -8.78 16.62
CA HIS A 146 5.86 -8.49 17.32
C HIS A 146 6.18 -6.98 17.41
N ALA A 147 5.55 -6.18 16.53
CA ALA A 147 5.76 -4.73 16.47
C ALA A 147 4.55 -3.92 16.98
N MET A 148 3.35 -4.52 17.02
CA MET A 148 2.12 -3.83 17.39
C MET A 148 1.29 -4.69 18.35
N LYS A 149 0.82 -4.13 19.44
CA LYS A 149 -0.10 -4.81 20.36
C LYS A 149 -1.51 -4.79 19.80
N ALA A 150 -2.11 -5.98 19.67
CA ALA A 150 -3.45 -6.10 19.12
C ALA A 150 -4.51 -5.54 20.07
N GLY A 151 -5.51 -4.85 19.51
CA GLY A 151 -6.67 -4.31 20.24
C GLY A 151 -6.40 -3.03 21.03
N GLU A 152 -5.16 -2.66 21.28
CA GLU A 152 -4.80 -1.45 22.02
C GLU A 152 -4.80 -0.21 21.10
N ARG A 153 -5.10 0.96 21.65
CA ARG A 153 -4.85 2.24 21.01
C ARG A 153 -3.37 2.57 21.11
N LEU A 154 -2.72 2.74 19.98
CA LEU A 154 -1.29 2.94 19.87
C LEU A 154 -0.97 4.30 19.25
N THR A 155 0.20 4.82 19.58
CA THR A 155 0.89 5.92 18.89
C THR A 155 2.14 5.36 18.19
N TRP A 156 2.82 6.17 17.41
CA TRP A 156 4.07 5.77 16.78
C TRP A 156 5.18 5.38 17.78
N ASN A 157 5.15 5.96 18.97
CA ASN A 157 6.15 5.66 20.01
C ASN A 157 5.94 4.30 20.69
N ASP A 158 4.73 3.75 20.57
CA ASP A 158 4.39 2.43 21.12
C ASP A 158 4.80 1.28 20.20
N LEU A 159 5.22 1.58 18.97
CA LEU A 159 5.60 0.55 18.00
C LEU A 159 6.96 -0.06 18.34
N GLY A 160 7.02 -1.40 18.29
CA GLY A 160 8.23 -2.18 18.37
C GLY A 160 9.12 -2.11 17.13
N HIS A 161 10.03 -3.06 17.00
CA HIS A 161 10.92 -3.13 15.84
C HIS A 161 10.30 -3.96 14.71
N PHE A 162 10.29 -3.40 13.52
CA PHE A 162 9.95 -4.12 12.29
C PHE A 162 11.17 -4.90 11.78
N GLY A 163 10.94 -6.05 11.20
CA GLY A 163 11.97 -6.87 10.57
C GLY A 163 12.68 -6.15 9.41
N LEU A 164 13.82 -6.68 8.95
CA LEU A 164 14.70 -6.01 7.99
C LEU A 164 14.00 -5.56 6.70
N ALA A 165 13.05 -6.35 6.19
CA ALA A 165 12.26 -6.09 4.97
C ALA A 165 10.77 -5.99 5.26
N GLU A 166 10.39 -5.72 6.50
CA GLU A 166 9.00 -5.68 6.94
C GLU A 166 8.53 -4.23 7.06
N TYR A 167 7.36 -3.96 6.51
CA TYR A 167 6.72 -2.65 6.53
C TYR A 167 5.21 -2.81 6.36
N ILE A 168 4.45 -1.79 6.79
CA ILE A 168 3.00 -1.77 6.68
C ILE A 168 2.64 -1.28 5.27
N LEU A 169 2.13 -2.18 4.44
CA LEU A 169 1.77 -1.91 3.05
C LEU A 169 0.29 -1.52 2.93
N MET A 170 -0.11 -0.96 1.79
CA MET A 170 -1.49 -0.58 1.46
C MET A 170 -2.53 -1.66 1.85
N HIS A 171 -2.22 -2.92 1.60
CA HIS A 171 -3.08 -4.07 1.89
C HIS A 171 -3.47 -4.17 3.37
N ALA A 172 -2.58 -3.76 4.29
CA ALA A 172 -2.81 -3.77 5.73
C ALA A 172 -3.57 -2.53 6.24
N LEU A 173 -3.69 -1.46 5.43
CA LEU A 173 -4.10 -0.15 5.90
C LEU A 173 -5.57 0.15 5.64
N THR A 174 -6.21 0.72 6.68
CA THR A 174 -7.47 1.45 6.56
C THR A 174 -7.27 2.79 7.26
N TYR A 175 -7.41 3.88 6.55
CA TYR A 175 -7.20 5.22 7.09
C TYR A 175 -8.52 5.91 7.43
N ARG A 176 -8.51 6.79 8.41
CA ARG A 176 -9.54 7.82 8.53
C ARG A 176 -9.45 8.73 7.29
N THR A 177 -10.54 8.90 6.58
CA THR A 177 -10.58 9.61 5.27
C THR A 177 -10.05 11.04 5.38
N ALA A 178 -10.33 11.72 6.48
CA ALA A 178 -9.81 13.05 6.75
C ALA A 178 -8.27 13.09 6.76
N VAL A 179 -7.62 12.08 7.37
CA VAL A 179 -6.14 11.99 7.42
C VAL A 179 -5.53 11.94 6.03
N VAL A 180 -6.09 11.11 5.15
CA VAL A 180 -5.60 11.01 3.76
C VAL A 180 -5.78 12.34 3.01
N ARG A 181 -6.93 13.00 3.19
CA ARG A 181 -7.22 14.28 2.55
C ARG A 181 -6.35 15.41 3.09
N GLU A 182 -6.19 15.49 4.40
CA GLU A 182 -5.34 16.50 5.08
C GLU A 182 -3.86 16.34 4.72
N SER A 183 -3.41 15.12 4.43
CA SER A 183 -2.03 14.86 3.98
C SER A 183 -1.72 15.46 2.60
N GLY A 184 -2.73 15.91 1.86
CA GLY A 184 -2.58 16.41 0.50
C GLY A 184 -2.07 15.35 -0.47
N MET A 185 -2.25 14.05 -0.15
CA MET A 185 -1.77 12.97 -1.00
C MET A 185 -2.39 13.03 -2.39
N GLN A 186 -1.51 13.02 -3.39
CA GLN A 186 -1.85 12.88 -4.80
C GLN A 186 -0.92 11.86 -5.43
N LEU A 187 -1.44 10.69 -5.74
CA LEU A 187 -0.66 9.63 -6.37
C LEU A 187 -0.36 10.00 -7.81
N PRO A 188 0.88 9.82 -8.30
CA PRO A 188 1.24 10.06 -9.68
C PRO A 188 0.39 9.22 -10.65
N GLU A 189 -0.14 9.86 -11.69
CA GLU A 189 -0.87 9.19 -12.76
C GLU A 189 0.09 8.31 -13.60
N HIS A 190 -0.42 7.24 -14.23
CA HIS A 190 0.33 6.30 -15.09
C HIS A 190 1.62 5.76 -14.47
N THR A 191 1.66 5.67 -13.14
CA THR A 191 2.83 5.22 -12.38
C THR A 191 2.50 3.97 -11.57
N PHE A 192 3.38 2.97 -11.64
CA PHE A 192 3.30 1.77 -10.80
C PHE A 192 3.98 1.99 -9.44
N TYR A 193 3.72 1.09 -8.49
CA TYR A 193 4.31 1.13 -7.14
C TYR A 193 3.87 2.34 -6.30
N VAL A 194 2.75 2.97 -6.67
CA VAL A 194 2.17 4.11 -5.93
C VAL A 194 1.56 3.68 -4.58
N ASP A 195 1.36 2.40 -4.36
CA ASP A 195 1.02 1.77 -3.09
C ASP A 195 2.01 2.12 -1.97
N PHE A 196 3.30 2.27 -2.29
CA PHE A 196 4.30 2.83 -1.37
C PHE A 196 3.96 4.25 -0.94
N ILE A 197 3.55 5.12 -1.87
CA ILE A 197 3.19 6.50 -1.57
C ILE A 197 1.89 6.53 -0.76
N TYR A 198 0.88 5.74 -1.17
CA TYR A 198 -0.39 5.62 -0.46
C TYR A 198 -0.19 5.23 1.01
N ALA A 199 0.68 4.24 1.26
CA ALA A 199 0.98 3.82 2.61
C ALA A 199 1.75 4.88 3.41
N TYR A 200 2.70 5.55 2.76
CA TYR A 200 3.73 6.34 3.43
C TYR A 200 3.36 7.81 3.66
N GLN A 201 2.80 8.47 2.65
CA GLN A 201 2.61 9.92 2.69
C GLN A 201 1.66 10.38 3.80
N PRO A 202 0.57 9.66 4.17
CA PRO A 202 -0.31 10.07 5.26
C PRO A 202 0.26 9.90 6.68
N PHE A 203 1.34 9.14 6.88
CA PHE A 203 1.85 8.80 8.23
C PHE A 203 2.09 10.00 9.15
N PRO A 204 2.61 11.17 8.70
CA PRO A 204 2.78 12.34 9.57
C PRO A 204 1.48 12.90 10.16
N TRP A 205 0.33 12.59 9.55
CA TRP A 205 -1.01 13.00 10.03
C TRP A 205 -1.67 11.95 10.92
N VAL A 206 -1.12 10.73 10.99
CA VAL A 206 -1.62 9.66 11.88
C VAL A 206 -1.07 9.89 13.29
N LYS A 207 -1.94 10.21 14.24
CA LYS A 207 -1.62 10.37 15.66
C LYS A 207 -1.88 9.10 16.45
N THR A 208 -2.99 8.43 16.15
CA THR A 208 -3.44 7.22 16.84
C THR A 208 -3.80 6.12 15.86
N MET A 209 -3.52 4.89 16.25
CA MET A 209 -3.82 3.71 15.46
C MET A 209 -4.25 2.53 16.32
N LYS A 210 -4.90 1.54 15.72
CA LYS A 210 -5.14 0.21 16.29
C LYS A 210 -4.58 -0.86 15.36
N TYR A 211 -4.13 -1.95 15.93
CA TYR A 211 -3.81 -3.17 15.20
C TYR A 211 -4.84 -4.24 15.53
N LEU A 212 -5.50 -4.76 14.50
CA LEU A 212 -6.40 -5.89 14.60
C LEU A 212 -5.71 -7.12 13.99
N ASP A 213 -5.45 -8.11 14.84
CA ASP A 213 -4.72 -9.32 14.43
C ASP A 213 -5.63 -10.31 13.69
N THR A 214 -6.08 -9.92 12.51
CA THR A 214 -6.97 -10.70 11.64
C THR A 214 -6.49 -10.71 10.20
N PRO A 215 -6.53 -11.85 9.47
CA PRO A 215 -6.06 -11.97 8.08
C PRO A 215 -7.10 -11.42 7.11
N PHE A 216 -7.24 -10.08 7.06
CA PHE A 216 -8.33 -9.40 6.40
C PHE A 216 -8.23 -9.38 4.88
N TYR A 217 -7.07 -9.00 4.35
CA TYR A 217 -6.87 -8.75 2.92
C TYR A 217 -6.18 -9.94 2.25
N HIS A 218 -6.72 -10.44 1.15
CA HIS A 218 -6.12 -11.48 0.32
C HIS A 218 -5.50 -10.87 -0.93
N TYR A 219 -4.18 -10.86 -0.96
CA TYR A 219 -3.39 -10.38 -2.10
C TYR A 219 -3.13 -11.53 -3.07
N PHE A 220 -3.76 -11.46 -4.24
CA PHE A 220 -3.69 -12.48 -5.28
C PHE A 220 -2.46 -12.29 -6.16
N ILE A 221 -1.49 -13.20 -6.05
CA ILE A 221 -0.22 -13.12 -6.78
C ILE A 221 0.06 -14.38 -7.60
N GLY A 222 0.86 -14.19 -8.68
CA GLY A 222 1.29 -15.28 -9.57
C GLY A 222 0.49 -15.38 -10.86
N ARG A 223 -0.34 -14.38 -11.20
CA ARG A 223 -0.91 -14.27 -12.55
C ARG A 223 0.06 -13.59 -13.52
N ASP A 224 -0.06 -13.92 -14.81
CA ASP A 224 0.79 -13.33 -15.84
C ASP A 224 0.62 -11.80 -15.92
N GLY A 225 1.73 -11.10 -16.12
CA GLY A 225 1.75 -9.65 -16.35
C GLY A 225 1.64 -8.78 -15.09
N GLN A 226 1.70 -9.35 -13.88
CA GLN A 226 1.70 -8.56 -12.65
C GLN A 226 2.94 -7.65 -12.53
N SER A 227 2.73 -6.48 -11.89
CA SER A 227 3.73 -5.43 -11.75
C SER A 227 4.97 -5.83 -10.94
N VAL A 228 4.86 -6.84 -10.09
CA VAL A 228 5.92 -7.32 -9.20
C VAL A 228 6.93 -8.27 -9.84
N GLN A 229 6.70 -8.68 -11.10
CA GLN A 229 7.65 -9.55 -11.82
C GLN A 229 8.98 -8.82 -12.07
N THR A 230 10.10 -9.53 -11.88
CA THR A 230 11.47 -8.98 -11.92
C THR A 230 11.76 -8.21 -13.22
N ASP A 231 11.38 -8.75 -14.37
CA ASP A 231 11.57 -8.11 -15.67
C ASP A 231 10.71 -6.85 -15.86
N VAL A 232 9.49 -6.84 -15.30
CA VAL A 232 8.60 -5.68 -15.29
C VAL A 232 9.19 -4.58 -14.42
N MET A 233 9.68 -4.91 -13.23
CA MET A 233 10.29 -3.94 -12.32
C MET A 233 11.57 -3.32 -12.90
N ILE A 234 12.39 -4.11 -13.60
CA ILE A 234 13.58 -3.60 -14.31
C ILE A 234 13.17 -2.59 -15.39
N ARG A 235 12.16 -2.87 -16.19
CA ARG A 235 11.67 -1.93 -17.23
C ARG A 235 11.12 -0.63 -16.65
N ARG A 236 10.70 -0.63 -15.37
CA ARG A 236 10.03 0.50 -14.70
C ARG A 236 10.87 1.17 -13.62
N VAL A 237 12.20 1.07 -13.68
CA VAL A 237 13.09 1.69 -12.68
C VAL A 237 12.91 3.20 -12.56
N ASP A 238 12.52 3.90 -13.62
CA ASP A 238 12.25 5.34 -13.58
C ASP A 238 11.00 5.67 -12.76
N GLN A 239 10.01 4.77 -12.75
CA GLN A 239 8.83 4.91 -11.89
C GLN A 239 9.16 4.63 -10.42
N LEU A 240 10.00 3.63 -10.12
CA LEU A 240 10.52 3.43 -8.77
C LEU A 240 11.29 4.66 -8.27
N ARG A 241 12.11 5.31 -9.12
CA ARG A 241 12.76 6.58 -8.78
C ARG A 241 11.77 7.70 -8.48
N LEU A 242 10.69 7.81 -9.26
CA LEU A 242 9.65 8.80 -9.02
C LEU A 242 8.98 8.57 -7.67
N VAL A 243 8.61 7.31 -7.36
CA VAL A 243 8.04 6.91 -6.07
C VAL A 243 9.00 7.23 -4.92
N ASN A 244 10.28 6.87 -5.05
CA ASN A 244 11.31 7.22 -4.08
C ASN A 244 11.35 8.73 -3.80
N ARG A 245 11.35 9.55 -4.85
CA ARG A 245 11.37 11.01 -4.73
C ARG A 245 10.12 11.54 -4.01
N CYS A 246 8.94 10.97 -4.28
CA CYS A 246 7.71 11.33 -3.55
C CYS A 246 7.83 10.98 -2.06
N MET A 247 8.31 9.78 -1.73
CA MET A 247 8.51 9.36 -0.35
C MET A 247 9.55 10.22 0.39
N VAL A 248 10.66 10.54 -0.26
CA VAL A 248 11.69 11.44 0.31
C VAL A 248 11.07 12.80 0.67
N ARG A 249 10.27 13.38 -0.22
CA ARG A 249 9.61 14.68 0.02
C ARG A 249 8.54 14.63 1.10
N ALA A 250 7.92 13.48 1.29
CA ALA A 250 6.93 13.24 2.36
C ALA A 250 7.59 12.93 3.72
N THR A 251 8.92 12.70 3.76
CA THR A 251 9.63 12.41 5.01
C THR A 251 9.88 13.69 5.78
N PRO A 252 9.37 13.82 7.02
CA PRO A 252 9.61 14.99 7.85
C PRO A 252 11.05 15.00 8.39
N GLU A 253 11.53 16.15 8.85
CA GLU A 253 12.78 16.26 9.61
C GLU A 253 12.60 15.67 11.02
N CYS A 254 13.70 15.12 11.60
CA CYS A 254 13.65 14.29 12.79
C CYS A 254 13.13 14.98 14.05
N ASP A 255 13.22 16.30 14.13
CA ASP A 255 12.81 17.13 15.27
C ASP A 255 11.38 17.69 15.14
N THR A 256 10.69 17.41 14.04
CA THR A 256 9.34 17.93 13.75
C THR A 256 8.21 16.95 14.02
N VAL A 257 8.54 15.70 14.30
CA VAL A 257 7.58 14.61 14.51
C VAL A 257 8.02 13.69 15.65
N PRO A 258 7.12 12.83 16.19
CA PRO A 258 7.50 11.85 17.20
C PRO A 258 8.64 10.92 16.74
N ASP A 259 9.56 10.60 17.63
CA ASP A 259 10.73 9.75 17.35
C ASP A 259 10.34 8.38 16.75
N GLY A 260 9.24 7.78 17.23
CA GLY A 260 8.73 6.52 16.71
C GLY A 260 8.32 6.63 15.24
N LEU A 261 7.64 7.71 14.87
CA LEU A 261 7.25 7.98 13.49
C LEU A 261 8.47 8.17 12.59
N TYR A 262 9.40 9.07 12.98
CA TYR A 262 10.62 9.30 12.20
C TYR A 262 11.40 8.00 11.99
N ARG A 263 11.62 7.24 13.07
CA ARG A 263 12.33 5.96 13.01
C ARG A 263 11.67 4.96 12.05
N TYR A 264 10.32 4.89 12.06
CA TYR A 264 9.56 4.02 11.16
C TYR A 264 9.63 4.50 9.70
N MET A 265 9.44 5.78 9.45
CA MET A 265 9.52 6.34 8.10
C MET A 265 10.92 6.17 7.49
N ILE A 266 11.99 6.40 8.24
CA ILE A 266 13.37 6.13 7.79
C ILE A 266 13.59 4.64 7.50
N HIS A 267 12.99 3.74 8.28
CA HIS A 267 13.06 2.31 8.02
C HIS A 267 12.36 1.96 6.69
N PHE A 268 11.16 2.43 6.48
CA PHE A 268 10.39 2.16 5.27
C PHE A 268 11.05 2.79 4.02
N LEU A 269 11.50 4.05 4.09
CA LEU A 269 12.22 4.70 3.00
C LEU A 269 13.51 3.95 2.64
N ALA A 270 14.21 3.39 3.64
CA ALA A 270 15.39 2.57 3.38
C ALA A 270 15.06 1.28 2.63
N ILE A 271 13.92 0.65 2.91
CA ILE A 271 13.45 -0.53 2.18
C ILE A 271 13.16 -0.16 0.73
N GLU A 272 12.31 0.86 0.50
CA GLU A 272 11.95 1.28 -0.86
C GLU A 272 13.19 1.70 -1.68
N SER A 273 14.08 2.55 -1.13
CA SER A 273 15.33 2.94 -1.78
C SER A 273 16.23 1.74 -2.10
N SER A 274 16.15 0.70 -1.27
CA SER A 274 16.87 -0.56 -1.49
C SER A 274 16.25 -1.36 -2.62
N VAL A 275 14.92 -1.48 -2.66
CA VAL A 275 14.17 -2.13 -3.75
C VAL A 275 14.52 -1.47 -5.08
N ALA A 276 14.38 -0.14 -5.19
CA ALA A 276 14.73 0.61 -6.38
C ALA A 276 16.20 0.38 -6.80
N SER A 277 17.14 0.42 -5.84
CA SER A 277 18.57 0.16 -6.09
C SER A 277 18.84 -1.24 -6.62
N VAL A 278 18.14 -2.26 -6.11
CA VAL A 278 18.29 -3.66 -6.56
C VAL A 278 17.92 -3.78 -8.03
N PHE A 279 16.75 -3.29 -8.45
CA PHE A 279 16.30 -3.44 -9.83
C PHE A 279 17.14 -2.64 -10.82
N MET A 280 17.66 -1.48 -10.43
CA MET A 280 18.67 -0.75 -11.21
C MET A 280 19.97 -1.56 -11.38
N ILE A 281 20.39 -2.32 -10.38
CA ILE A 281 21.59 -3.20 -10.47
C ILE A 281 21.30 -4.47 -11.28
N LEU A 282 20.09 -5.04 -11.16
CA LEU A 282 19.69 -6.25 -11.89
C LEU A 282 19.55 -6.01 -13.40
N SER A 283 19.20 -4.79 -13.81
CA SER A 283 19.10 -4.39 -15.22
C SER A 283 20.40 -4.60 -16.01
N ARG A 284 21.56 -4.59 -15.34
CA ARG A 284 22.92 -4.62 -15.92
C ARG A 284 23.21 -3.46 -16.89
N ASP A 285 22.35 -2.46 -16.92
CA ASP A 285 22.49 -1.28 -17.77
C ASP A 285 23.34 -0.22 -17.06
N PRO A 286 24.44 0.27 -17.68
CA PRO A 286 25.24 1.37 -17.15
C PRO A 286 24.44 2.63 -16.83
N GLU A 287 23.42 2.97 -17.66
CA GLU A 287 22.56 4.11 -17.43
C GLU A 287 21.79 3.97 -16.10
N ASN A 288 21.25 2.78 -15.81
CA ASN A 288 20.56 2.53 -14.57
C ASN A 288 21.49 2.53 -13.35
N TYR A 289 22.80 2.28 -13.51
CA TYR A 289 23.76 2.48 -12.42
C TYR A 289 23.96 3.96 -12.10
N GLU A 290 23.97 4.83 -13.11
CA GLU A 290 24.02 6.28 -12.90
C GLU A 290 22.68 6.77 -12.29
N LYS A 291 21.53 6.31 -12.78
CA LYS A 291 20.22 6.61 -12.18
C LYS A 291 20.16 6.23 -10.70
N LYS A 292 20.76 5.09 -10.32
CA LYS A 292 20.90 4.71 -8.90
C LYS A 292 21.71 5.73 -8.11
N LYS A 293 22.85 6.15 -8.65
CA LYS A 293 23.71 7.15 -8.00
C LYS A 293 22.95 8.47 -7.83
N ASP A 294 22.29 8.95 -8.89
CA ASP A 294 21.50 10.17 -8.89
C ASP A 294 20.37 10.12 -7.84
N MET A 295 19.68 8.97 -7.72
CA MET A 295 18.65 8.79 -6.68
C MET A 295 19.20 9.01 -5.27
N TRP A 296 20.38 8.45 -4.97
CA TRP A 296 21.01 8.65 -3.66
C TRP A 296 21.56 10.07 -3.46
N ASP A 297 22.02 10.71 -4.52
CA ASP A 297 22.48 12.11 -4.51
C ASP A 297 21.25 13.06 -4.35
N ASP A 298 20.11 12.76 -4.96
CA ASP A 298 18.83 13.46 -4.77
C ASP A 298 18.37 13.43 -3.29
N ILE A 299 18.42 12.24 -2.63
CA ILE A 299 18.10 12.11 -1.20
C ILE A 299 19.03 13.01 -0.36
N LYS A 300 20.33 12.98 -0.67
CA LYS A 300 21.35 13.78 0.04
C LYS A 300 21.16 15.29 -0.17
N ALA A 301 20.80 15.68 -1.39
CA ALA A 301 20.56 17.09 -1.71
C ALA A 301 19.28 17.61 -1.04
N TYR A 302 18.24 16.75 -0.91
CA TYR A 302 17.00 17.11 -0.21
C TYR A 302 17.22 17.30 1.29
N SER A 303 17.79 16.29 1.97
CA SER A 303 18.15 16.37 3.39
C SER A 303 19.37 15.49 3.69
N PRO A 304 20.51 16.11 4.07
CA PRO A 304 21.68 15.37 4.53
C PRO A 304 21.40 14.48 5.76
N THR A 305 20.47 14.87 6.62
CA THR A 305 20.09 14.13 7.83
C THR A 305 19.34 12.86 7.43
N ILE A 306 18.28 12.95 6.63
CA ILE A 306 17.52 11.80 6.11
C ILE A 306 18.47 10.85 5.36
N TYR A 307 19.30 11.38 4.46
CA TYR A 307 20.29 10.59 3.74
C TYR A 307 21.19 9.78 4.69
N LYS A 308 21.76 10.43 5.71
CA LYS A 308 22.61 9.78 6.70
C LYS A 308 21.90 8.66 7.44
N ASP A 309 20.64 8.88 7.83
CA ASP A 309 19.88 7.92 8.62
C ASP A 309 19.37 6.74 7.78
N VAL A 310 18.91 6.99 6.55
CA VAL A 310 18.60 5.93 5.58
C VAL A 310 19.84 5.08 5.26
N ARG A 311 20.99 5.73 5.07
CA ARG A 311 22.28 5.05 4.77
C ARG A 311 22.81 4.20 5.91
N LYS A 312 22.45 4.47 7.17
CA LYS A 312 22.82 3.65 8.33
C LYS A 312 22.09 2.31 8.37
N LYS A 313 20.91 2.18 7.72
CA LYS A 313 20.14 0.94 7.74
C LYS A 313 20.90 -0.18 7.02
N ALA A 314 20.83 -1.40 7.57
CA ALA A 314 21.65 -2.53 7.11
C ALA A 314 21.47 -2.84 5.62
N MET A 315 20.21 -2.84 5.14
CA MET A 315 19.87 -3.09 3.73
C MET A 315 20.48 -2.03 2.81
N SER A 316 20.31 -0.73 3.14
CA SER A 316 20.92 0.37 2.38
C SER A 316 22.44 0.30 2.35
N ARG A 317 23.08 -0.11 3.46
CA ARG A 317 24.55 -0.30 3.51
C ARG A 317 24.99 -1.40 2.57
N ALA A 318 24.34 -2.56 2.60
CA ALA A 318 24.66 -3.70 1.75
C ALA A 318 24.51 -3.38 0.25
N LEU A 319 23.45 -2.66 -0.13
CA LEU A 319 23.15 -2.33 -1.52
C LEU A 319 23.97 -1.17 -2.10
N ASN A 320 24.73 -0.49 -1.27
CA ASN A 320 25.63 0.58 -1.71
C ASN A 320 27.14 0.18 -1.66
N LEU A 321 27.42 -1.11 -1.70
CA LEU A 321 28.78 -1.60 -1.94
C LEU A 321 29.28 -1.10 -3.28
N ARG A 322 30.54 -0.61 -3.30
CA ARG A 322 31.13 0.03 -4.48
C ARG A 322 31.67 -1.00 -5.48
N GLY A 323 31.69 -0.60 -6.75
CA GLY A 323 32.36 -1.30 -7.83
C GLY A 323 31.62 -2.54 -8.36
N SER A 324 32.31 -3.28 -9.25
CA SER A 324 31.75 -4.47 -9.89
C SER A 324 31.53 -5.64 -8.92
N ILE A 325 32.38 -5.76 -7.92
CA ILE A 325 32.25 -6.79 -6.87
C ILE A 325 30.98 -6.57 -6.06
N GLY A 326 30.70 -5.34 -5.64
CA GLY A 326 29.47 -5.03 -4.91
C GLY A 326 28.22 -5.37 -5.73
N ARG A 327 28.18 -4.99 -7.00
CA ARG A 327 27.07 -5.34 -7.91
C ARG A 327 26.92 -6.85 -8.11
N PHE A 328 28.03 -7.59 -8.18
CA PHE A 328 28.00 -9.05 -8.28
C PHE A 328 27.36 -9.69 -7.02
N VAL A 329 27.81 -9.27 -5.83
CA VAL A 329 27.28 -9.78 -4.55
C VAL A 329 25.78 -9.51 -4.44
N ILE A 330 25.33 -8.31 -4.80
CA ILE A 330 23.90 -7.93 -4.75
C ILE A 330 23.07 -8.81 -5.69
N ARG A 331 23.53 -9.01 -6.93
CA ARG A 331 22.83 -9.89 -7.89
C ARG A 331 22.70 -11.33 -7.40
N LYS A 332 23.77 -11.87 -6.84
CA LYS A 332 23.76 -13.24 -6.29
C LYS A 332 22.86 -13.33 -5.05
N GLY A 333 22.92 -12.33 -4.17
CA GLY A 333 22.06 -12.25 -2.99
C GLY A 333 20.57 -12.17 -3.36
N TYR A 334 20.19 -11.37 -4.37
CA TYR A 334 18.82 -11.28 -4.86
C TYR A 334 18.35 -12.64 -5.41
N PHE A 335 19.15 -13.29 -6.26
CA PHE A 335 18.80 -14.60 -6.82
C PHE A 335 18.55 -15.65 -5.73
N VAL A 336 19.35 -15.67 -4.67
CA VAL A 336 19.13 -16.56 -3.53
C VAL A 336 17.84 -16.18 -2.78
N ALA A 337 17.62 -14.90 -2.50
CA ALA A 337 16.42 -14.44 -1.82
C ALA A 337 15.13 -14.75 -2.61
N GLU A 338 15.14 -14.56 -3.93
CA GLU A 338 14.02 -14.88 -4.83
C GLU A 338 13.64 -16.36 -4.77
N HIS A 339 14.64 -17.28 -4.71
CA HIS A 339 14.40 -18.72 -4.63
C HIS A 339 13.96 -19.18 -3.22
N VAL A 340 14.41 -18.52 -2.17
CA VAL A 340 14.10 -18.90 -0.78
C VAL A 340 12.76 -18.29 -0.33
N VAL A 341 12.50 -17.03 -0.66
CA VAL A 341 11.30 -16.31 -0.22
C VAL A 341 10.17 -16.46 -1.24
N GLY A 342 10.51 -16.76 -2.49
CA GLY A 342 9.52 -17.05 -3.53
C GLY A 342 8.68 -15.83 -3.89
N PHE A 343 9.31 -14.74 -4.28
CA PHE A 343 8.63 -13.51 -4.75
C PHE A 343 8.01 -13.66 -6.15
N ASN A 344 8.10 -14.84 -6.77
CA ASN A 344 7.49 -15.16 -8.08
C ASN A 344 6.55 -16.36 -7.96
#